data_f47fcc14ef34024abf57bc8426a6ee51
#
_entry.id   f47fcc14ef34024abf57bc8426a6ee51
#
_cell.length_a   1.000
_cell.length_b   1.000
_cell.length_c   1.000
_cell.angle_alpha   90.00
_cell.angle_beta   90.00
_cell.angle_gamma   90.00
#
_symmetry.space_group_name_H-M   'P 1'
#
loop_
_entity.id
_entity.type
_entity.pdbx_description
1 polymer ?
#
loop_
_entity_poly.entity_id
_entity_poly.type
_entity_poly.pdbx_seq_one_letter_code
_entity_poly.pdbx_strand_id
1 'polypeptide(L)'
;MTSTWNDFNSADDQNSFDLIPKGTLVKVRMTIKPGGYDDPTQGWTGGYATQNQTTGSVYLNCEFVVLDGPYARRKMWSLIGLHSNKGPEWANMGRAFIKGILNSARGLHPQDNSPQAQQARRISGFADLDGIEFVGKVEMEKDQYGDDKNVIKMAITPDRKEYVGVMGSISSQPAQQQAPSSQQQPAAAPTGRPSWAQ
;
A
#
# COMPACT_ATOMS: atom_id res chain seq x y z
N MET A 1 -21.03 32.10 19.16
CA MET A 1 -21.86 31.26 20.04
C MET A 1 -21.04 29.99 20.30
N THR A 2 -20.61 29.78 21.52
CA THR A 2 -19.90 28.57 21.90
C THR A 2 -20.93 27.50 22.20
N SER A 3 -21.07 26.50 21.34
CA SER A 3 -21.93 25.35 21.66
C SER A 3 -21.25 24.56 22.80
N THR A 4 -21.97 24.36 23.89
CA THR A 4 -21.51 23.48 24.97
C THR A 4 -21.75 22.02 24.56
N TRP A 5 -20.90 21.09 25.04
CA TRP A 5 -21.07 19.65 24.82
C TRP A 5 -22.41 19.07 25.32
N ASN A 6 -23.24 19.89 25.96
CA ASN A 6 -24.55 19.49 26.49
C ASN A 6 -25.71 19.89 25.57
N ASP A 7 -25.45 20.61 24.47
CA ASP A 7 -26.44 21.02 23.51
C ASP A 7 -26.08 20.49 22.11
N PHE A 8 -26.89 19.55 21.65
CA PHE A 8 -26.73 18.88 20.35
C PHE A 8 -27.76 19.34 19.33
N ASN A 9 -28.57 20.40 19.63
CA ASN A 9 -29.63 20.88 18.70
C ASN A 9 -29.08 21.43 17.38
N SER A 10 -27.80 21.84 17.37
CA SER A 10 -27.09 22.32 16.17
C SER A 10 -26.13 21.27 15.57
N ALA A 11 -26.15 20.07 16.09
CA ALA A 11 -25.34 19.00 15.51
C ALA A 11 -25.95 18.54 14.18
N ASP A 12 -25.06 18.20 13.23
CA ASP A 12 -25.49 17.59 11.97
C ASP A 12 -26.16 16.24 12.24
N ASP A 13 -27.14 15.90 11.42
CA ASP A 13 -27.77 14.60 11.47
C ASP A 13 -26.76 13.48 11.15
N GLN A 14 -26.94 12.33 11.78
CA GLN A 14 -26.12 11.16 11.50
C GLN A 14 -26.39 10.68 10.08
N ASN A 15 -25.41 10.89 9.18
CA ASN A 15 -25.47 10.40 7.82
C ASN A 15 -25.16 8.90 7.76
N SER A 16 -26.13 8.10 7.26
CA SER A 16 -25.84 6.75 6.81
C SER A 16 -25.25 6.84 5.39
N PHE A 17 -24.06 6.29 5.19
CA PHE A 17 -23.48 6.24 3.85
C PHE A 17 -23.94 4.97 3.13
N ASP A 18 -24.44 5.13 1.91
CA ASP A 18 -24.71 4.00 1.03
C ASP A 18 -23.44 3.19 0.77
N LEU A 19 -23.61 1.89 0.62
CA LEU A 19 -22.50 1.04 0.26
C LEU A 19 -21.94 1.41 -1.12
N ILE A 20 -20.63 1.35 -1.26
CA ILE A 20 -19.98 1.50 -2.57
C ILE A 20 -20.39 0.32 -3.44
N PRO A 21 -20.87 0.53 -4.68
CA PRO A 21 -21.30 -0.57 -5.53
C PRO A 21 -20.19 -1.62 -5.74
N LYS A 22 -20.58 -2.88 -5.66
CA LYS A 22 -19.68 -4.00 -5.96
C LYS A 22 -19.05 -3.84 -7.34
N GLY A 23 -17.75 -4.08 -7.43
CA GLY A 23 -16.99 -3.98 -8.68
C GLY A 23 -16.37 -2.60 -8.91
N THR A 24 -16.74 -1.59 -8.13
CA THR A 24 -16.14 -0.26 -8.22
C THR A 24 -14.64 -0.34 -8.00
N LEU A 25 -13.86 0.31 -8.88
CA LEU A 25 -12.43 0.44 -8.73
C LEU A 25 -12.11 1.76 -8.03
N VAL A 26 -11.27 1.70 -7.02
CA VAL A 26 -10.89 2.85 -6.20
C VAL A 26 -9.40 2.85 -5.92
N LYS A 27 -8.78 4.02 -5.92
CA LYS A 27 -7.44 4.17 -5.37
C LYS A 27 -7.55 4.19 -3.85
N VAL A 28 -6.82 3.30 -3.20
CA VAL A 28 -6.84 3.17 -1.74
C VAL A 28 -5.45 3.22 -1.15
N ARG A 29 -5.39 3.70 0.09
CA ARG A 29 -4.22 3.53 0.97
C ARG A 29 -4.54 2.45 1.99
N MET A 30 -3.64 1.48 2.10
CA MET A 30 -3.73 0.42 3.10
C MET A 30 -2.95 0.82 4.35
N THR A 31 -3.56 0.65 5.51
CA THR A 31 -2.91 0.77 6.81
C THR A 31 -3.11 -0.54 7.57
N ILE A 32 -2.05 -1.05 8.17
CA ILE A 32 -2.11 -2.29 8.95
C ILE A 32 -2.28 -1.94 10.42
N LYS A 33 -3.36 -2.41 11.02
CA LYS A 33 -3.56 -2.29 12.47
C LYS A 33 -2.67 -3.30 13.18
N PRO A 34 -1.68 -2.88 13.97
CA PRO A 34 -0.76 -3.78 14.66
C PRO A 34 -1.50 -4.73 15.60
N GLY A 35 -1.15 -6.01 15.52
CA GLY A 35 -1.72 -7.08 16.37
C GLY A 35 -0.77 -7.58 17.45
N GLY A 36 0.50 -7.16 17.40
CA GLY A 36 1.52 -7.50 18.39
C GLY A 36 2.08 -8.93 18.27
N TYR A 37 1.79 -9.65 17.18
CA TYR A 37 2.30 -11.00 16.97
C TYR A 37 3.49 -10.99 16.02
N ASP A 38 4.57 -11.64 16.42
CA ASP A 38 5.79 -11.86 15.63
C ASP A 38 6.11 -13.35 15.51
N ASP A 39 6.60 -13.74 14.34
CA ASP A 39 7.25 -15.02 14.09
C ASP A 39 8.45 -14.80 13.15
N PRO A 40 9.65 -14.61 13.70
CA PRO A 40 10.87 -14.38 12.92
C PRO A 40 11.19 -15.51 11.95
N THR A 41 10.78 -16.75 12.23
CA THR A 41 11.02 -17.91 11.36
C THR A 41 10.24 -17.80 10.06
N GLN A 42 9.11 -17.11 10.08
CA GLN A 42 8.29 -16.79 8.92
C GLN A 42 8.62 -15.42 8.30
N GLY A 43 9.54 -14.66 8.93
CA GLY A 43 9.82 -13.28 8.54
C GLY A 43 8.75 -12.28 8.98
N TRP A 44 7.88 -12.65 9.92
CA TRP A 44 6.86 -11.75 10.46
C TRP A 44 7.43 -11.05 11.69
N THR A 45 7.72 -9.77 11.52
CA THR A 45 8.36 -8.95 12.54
C THR A 45 7.72 -7.57 12.61
N GLY A 46 7.92 -6.87 13.72
CA GLY A 46 7.46 -5.49 13.94
C GLY A 46 6.04 -5.39 14.47
N GLY A 47 5.47 -6.49 14.98
CA GLY A 47 4.16 -6.50 15.65
C GLY A 47 2.96 -6.27 14.73
N TYR A 48 3.14 -6.33 13.40
CA TYR A 48 2.04 -6.07 12.45
C TYR A 48 1.02 -7.21 12.37
N ALA A 49 1.46 -8.46 12.55
CA ALA A 49 0.56 -9.60 12.48
C ALA A 49 -0.33 -9.69 13.74
N THR A 50 -1.51 -10.25 13.54
CA THR A 50 -2.47 -10.56 14.62
C THR A 50 -2.66 -12.07 14.66
N GLN A 51 -2.55 -12.67 15.83
CA GLN A 51 -2.89 -14.07 16.04
C GLN A 51 -4.24 -14.19 16.76
N ASN A 52 -5.14 -14.99 16.21
CA ASN A 52 -6.36 -15.38 16.91
C ASN A 52 -6.03 -16.50 17.89
N GLN A 53 -6.13 -16.24 19.18
CA GLN A 53 -5.75 -17.17 20.24
C GLN A 53 -6.63 -18.42 20.27
N THR A 54 -7.86 -18.34 19.78
CA THR A 54 -8.81 -19.49 19.77
C THR A 54 -8.55 -20.43 18.60
N THR A 55 -8.29 -19.87 17.42
CA THR A 55 -8.15 -20.67 16.18
C THR A 55 -6.70 -20.89 15.77
N GLY A 56 -5.75 -20.16 16.35
CA GLY A 56 -4.35 -20.15 15.95
C GLY A 56 -4.09 -19.49 14.58
N SER A 57 -5.12 -18.96 13.93
CA SER A 57 -4.99 -18.29 12.65
C SER A 57 -4.22 -16.97 12.80
N VAL A 58 -3.34 -16.67 11.81
CA VAL A 58 -2.56 -15.44 11.79
C VAL A 58 -2.93 -14.63 10.54
N TYR A 59 -3.06 -13.31 10.69
CA TYR A 59 -3.49 -12.40 9.63
C TYR A 59 -2.98 -10.98 9.84
N LEU A 60 -3.02 -10.18 8.77
CA LEU A 60 -2.92 -8.72 8.85
C LEU A 60 -4.34 -8.15 8.92
N ASN A 61 -4.59 -7.28 9.89
CA ASN A 61 -5.84 -6.53 10.01
C ASN A 61 -5.69 -5.20 9.29
N CYS A 62 -6.25 -5.09 8.09
CA CYS A 62 -6.02 -3.96 7.20
C CYS A 62 -7.22 -3.02 7.13
N GLU A 63 -6.96 -1.72 7.24
CA GLU A 63 -7.87 -0.63 6.88
C GLU A 63 -7.48 -0.10 5.49
N PHE A 64 -8.47 0.11 4.64
CA PHE A 64 -8.31 0.70 3.31
C PHE A 64 -9.09 2.00 3.26
N VAL A 65 -8.40 3.11 2.99
CA VAL A 65 -9.01 4.43 2.85
C VAL A 65 -9.03 4.82 1.38
N VAL A 66 -10.20 5.12 0.84
CA VAL A 66 -10.34 5.63 -0.53
C VAL A 66 -9.76 7.03 -0.60
N LEU A 67 -8.86 7.27 -1.57
CA LEU A 67 -8.07 8.49 -1.65
C LEU A 67 -8.75 9.59 -2.48
N ASP A 68 -9.51 9.22 -3.51
CA ASP A 68 -10.10 10.15 -4.46
C ASP A 68 -11.46 9.71 -4.98
N GLY A 69 -12.06 10.53 -5.85
CA GLY A 69 -13.35 10.25 -6.47
C GLY A 69 -14.55 10.42 -5.54
N PRO A 70 -15.74 9.94 -5.97
CA PRO A 70 -16.99 10.16 -5.24
C PRO A 70 -17.05 9.47 -3.88
N TYR A 71 -16.17 8.49 -3.65
CA TYR A 71 -16.09 7.73 -2.42
C TYR A 71 -14.88 8.11 -1.56
N ALA A 72 -14.22 9.22 -1.83
CA ALA A 72 -13.06 9.69 -1.08
C ALA A 72 -13.31 9.68 0.44
N ARG A 73 -12.29 9.30 1.21
CA ARG A 73 -12.32 9.15 2.67
C ARG A 73 -13.15 7.99 3.21
N ARG A 74 -13.83 7.20 2.34
CA ARG A 74 -14.53 6.00 2.79
C ARG A 74 -13.51 4.97 3.24
N LYS A 75 -13.85 4.29 4.33
CA LYS A 75 -13.01 3.27 4.96
C LYS A 75 -13.62 1.89 4.78
N MET A 76 -12.78 0.92 4.51
CA MET A 76 -13.13 -0.49 4.41
C MET A 76 -12.11 -1.31 5.17
N TRP A 77 -12.52 -2.48 5.67
CA TRP A 77 -11.63 -3.35 6.44
C TRP A 77 -11.66 -4.75 5.87
N SER A 78 -10.49 -5.35 5.75
CA SER A 78 -10.36 -6.75 5.34
C SER A 78 -9.17 -7.40 6.05
N LEU A 79 -9.25 -8.70 6.24
CA LEU A 79 -8.16 -9.51 6.76
C LEU A 79 -7.36 -10.09 5.60
N ILE A 80 -6.04 -10.06 5.71
CA ILE A 80 -5.12 -10.75 4.80
C ILE A 80 -4.54 -11.94 5.55
N GLY A 81 -4.92 -13.17 5.15
CA GLY A 81 -4.48 -14.40 5.82
C GLY A 81 -3.00 -14.66 5.64
N LEU A 82 -2.32 -15.00 6.73
CA LEU A 82 -0.92 -15.40 6.75
C LEU A 82 -0.76 -16.88 7.10
N HIS A 83 -1.63 -17.39 8.00
CA HIS A 83 -1.62 -18.79 8.42
C HIS A 83 -3.02 -19.24 8.88
N SER A 84 -3.32 -20.53 8.66
CA SER A 84 -4.51 -21.17 9.19
C SER A 84 -4.25 -22.64 9.48
N ASN A 85 -4.72 -23.12 10.63
CA ASN A 85 -4.67 -24.54 11.00
C ASN A 85 -5.60 -25.40 10.14
N LYS A 86 -6.51 -24.80 9.36
CA LYS A 86 -7.46 -25.51 8.47
C LYS A 86 -6.89 -25.84 7.10
N GLY A 87 -5.70 -25.34 6.78
CA GLY A 87 -5.05 -25.57 5.50
C GLY A 87 -4.36 -24.31 4.95
N PRO A 88 -3.59 -24.45 3.85
CA PRO A 88 -2.78 -23.38 3.31
C PRO A 88 -3.55 -22.38 2.43
N GLU A 89 -4.80 -22.66 2.07
CA GLU A 89 -5.55 -21.92 1.06
C GLU A 89 -5.68 -20.43 1.43
N TRP A 90 -6.03 -20.17 2.68
CA TRP A 90 -6.19 -18.78 3.14
C TRP A 90 -4.87 -18.00 3.13
N ALA A 91 -3.78 -18.64 3.54
CA ALA A 91 -2.44 -18.05 3.45
C ALA A 91 -2.01 -17.82 2.00
N ASN A 92 -2.31 -18.74 1.10
CA ASN A 92 -2.01 -18.62 -0.33
C ASN A 92 -2.81 -17.46 -0.96
N MET A 93 -4.08 -17.31 -0.60
CA MET A 93 -4.91 -16.16 -1.01
C MET A 93 -4.31 -14.84 -0.50
N GLY A 94 -3.86 -14.79 0.76
CA GLY A 94 -3.20 -13.63 1.34
C GLY A 94 -1.92 -13.26 0.59
N ARG A 95 -1.06 -14.24 0.31
CA ARG A 95 0.17 -14.04 -0.48
C ARG A 95 -0.12 -13.55 -1.90
N ALA A 96 -1.14 -14.10 -2.55
CA ALA A 96 -1.57 -13.67 -3.89
C ALA A 96 -2.09 -12.22 -3.86
N PHE A 97 -2.85 -11.85 -2.85
CA PHE A 97 -3.34 -10.49 -2.69
C PHE A 97 -2.20 -9.50 -2.42
N ILE A 98 -1.25 -9.82 -1.53
CA ILE A 98 -0.05 -8.98 -1.30
C ILE A 98 0.75 -8.81 -2.58
N LYS A 99 0.96 -9.88 -3.36
CA LYS A 99 1.61 -9.77 -4.69
C LYS A 99 0.86 -8.83 -5.61
N GLY A 100 -0.47 -8.91 -5.64
CA GLY A 100 -1.32 -8.00 -6.40
C GLY A 100 -1.19 -6.55 -5.96
N ILE A 101 -1.18 -6.29 -4.64
CA ILE A 101 -0.96 -4.96 -4.06
C ILE A 101 0.40 -4.39 -4.50
N LEU A 102 1.48 -5.17 -4.38
CA LEU A 102 2.82 -4.75 -4.78
C LEU A 102 2.91 -4.47 -6.30
N ASN A 103 2.29 -5.32 -7.14
CA ASN A 103 2.23 -5.07 -8.57
C ASN A 103 1.47 -3.78 -8.89
N SER A 104 0.31 -3.58 -8.26
CA SER A 104 -0.51 -2.38 -8.46
C SER A 104 0.22 -1.11 -8.00
N ALA A 105 0.77 -1.13 -6.78
CA ALA A 105 1.44 0.03 -6.21
C ALA A 105 2.73 0.43 -6.93
N ARG A 106 3.45 -0.56 -7.47
CA ARG A 106 4.77 -0.36 -8.10
C ARG A 106 4.71 -0.38 -9.63
N GLY A 107 3.52 -0.41 -10.21
CA GLY A 107 3.32 -0.39 -11.66
C GLY A 107 3.88 -1.61 -12.39
N LEU A 108 3.90 -2.78 -11.74
CA LEU A 108 4.51 -3.99 -12.27
C LEU A 108 3.47 -4.85 -13.03
N HIS A 109 3.80 -5.23 -14.24
CA HIS A 109 2.97 -6.20 -14.96
C HIS A 109 2.99 -7.55 -14.22
N PRO A 110 1.84 -8.23 -14.01
CA PRO A 110 1.78 -9.46 -13.21
C PRO A 110 2.68 -10.60 -13.71
N GLN A 111 2.91 -10.65 -15.04
CA GLN A 111 3.73 -11.66 -15.69
C GLN A 111 5.19 -11.22 -15.89
N ASP A 112 5.56 -10.02 -15.50
CA ASP A 112 6.96 -9.59 -15.58
C ASP A 112 7.78 -10.34 -14.52
N ASN A 113 8.68 -11.20 -14.99
CA ASN A 113 9.61 -12.00 -14.19
C ASN A 113 11.06 -11.51 -14.32
N SER A 114 11.29 -10.30 -14.80
CA SER A 114 12.61 -9.69 -14.81
C SER A 114 13.21 -9.62 -13.40
N PRO A 115 14.55 -9.63 -13.26
CA PRO A 115 15.18 -9.47 -11.95
C PRO A 115 14.74 -8.21 -11.21
N GLN A 116 14.50 -7.12 -11.93
CA GLN A 116 14.00 -5.85 -11.38
C GLN A 116 12.59 -6.01 -10.81
N ALA A 117 11.68 -6.63 -11.56
CA ALA A 117 10.32 -6.88 -11.11
C ALA A 117 10.27 -7.86 -9.92
N GLN A 118 11.13 -8.89 -9.93
CA GLN A 118 11.26 -9.80 -8.80
C GLN A 118 11.76 -9.07 -7.55
N GLN A 119 12.78 -8.25 -7.67
CA GLN A 119 13.28 -7.43 -6.57
C GLN A 119 12.23 -6.45 -6.07
N ALA A 120 11.51 -5.81 -6.99
CA ALA A 120 10.43 -4.90 -6.66
C ALA A 120 9.21 -5.57 -5.98
N ARG A 121 9.08 -6.91 -5.99
CA ARG A 121 8.06 -7.65 -5.23
C ARG A 121 8.54 -8.13 -3.87
N ARG A 122 9.79 -7.88 -3.52
CA ARG A 122 10.32 -8.20 -2.19
C ARG A 122 9.99 -7.08 -1.22
N ILE A 123 9.75 -7.45 0.01
CA ILE A 123 9.58 -6.56 1.16
C ILE A 123 10.55 -6.99 2.25
N SER A 124 11.01 -6.04 3.05
CA SER A 124 11.88 -6.31 4.20
C SER A 124 11.06 -6.74 5.42
N GLY A 125 9.80 -6.35 5.47
CA GLY A 125 8.84 -6.68 6.52
C GLY A 125 7.48 -6.07 6.19
N PHE A 126 6.50 -6.29 7.05
CA PHE A 126 5.13 -5.76 6.83
C PHE A 126 5.05 -4.24 6.91
N ALA A 127 6.02 -3.57 7.53
CA ALA A 127 6.13 -2.11 7.50
C ALA A 127 6.17 -1.54 6.07
N ASP A 128 6.75 -2.28 5.11
CA ASP A 128 6.80 -1.87 3.69
C ASP A 128 5.42 -1.87 3.00
N LEU A 129 4.43 -2.51 3.62
CA LEU A 129 3.05 -2.55 3.14
C LEU A 129 2.17 -1.51 3.84
N ASP A 130 2.59 -0.99 4.99
CA ASP A 130 1.82 0.00 5.73
C ASP A 130 1.91 1.37 5.03
N GLY A 131 0.76 1.97 4.75
CA GLY A 131 0.67 3.21 3.98
C GLY A 131 0.77 3.04 2.45
N ILE A 132 0.90 1.81 1.92
CA ILE A 132 0.99 1.57 0.47
C ILE A 132 -0.32 1.96 -0.24
N GLU A 133 -0.18 2.58 -1.41
CA GLU A 133 -1.31 3.00 -2.25
C GLU A 133 -1.42 2.09 -3.48
N PHE A 134 -2.63 1.66 -3.79
CA PHE A 134 -2.88 0.80 -4.94
C PHE A 134 -4.33 0.93 -5.43
N VAL A 135 -4.63 0.37 -6.60
CA VAL A 135 -6.00 0.28 -7.10
C VAL A 135 -6.66 -0.98 -6.57
N GLY A 136 -7.67 -0.82 -5.74
CA GLY A 136 -8.47 -1.89 -5.19
C GLY A 136 -9.82 -2.02 -5.90
N LYS A 137 -10.35 -3.25 -5.97
CA LYS A 137 -11.71 -3.53 -6.40
C LYS A 137 -12.58 -3.74 -5.19
N VAL A 138 -13.67 -2.98 -5.11
CA VAL A 138 -14.65 -3.10 -4.02
C VAL A 138 -15.48 -4.35 -4.22
N GLU A 139 -15.56 -5.16 -3.18
CA GLU A 139 -16.43 -6.33 -3.09
C GLU A 139 -17.42 -6.17 -1.92
N MET A 140 -18.43 -7.04 -1.89
CA MET A 140 -19.43 -7.07 -0.83
C MET A 140 -19.28 -8.36 -0.04
N GLU A 141 -19.33 -8.24 1.27
CA GLU A 141 -19.36 -9.37 2.21
C GLU A 141 -20.46 -9.15 3.25
N LYS A 142 -20.91 -10.25 3.83
CA LYS A 142 -21.71 -10.19 5.05
C LYS A 142 -20.80 -10.06 6.27
N ASP A 143 -21.18 -9.21 7.19
CA ASP A 143 -20.56 -9.15 8.49
C ASP A 143 -21.08 -10.27 9.43
N GLN A 144 -20.66 -10.25 10.68
CA GLN A 144 -21.10 -11.26 11.67
C GLN A 144 -22.59 -11.18 12.04
N TYR A 145 -23.26 -10.07 11.70
CA TYR A 145 -24.69 -9.84 11.96
C TYR A 145 -25.55 -10.11 10.71
N GLY A 146 -24.90 -10.37 9.57
CA GLY A 146 -25.58 -10.62 8.30
C GLY A 146 -25.77 -9.37 7.44
N ASP A 147 -25.27 -8.22 7.88
CA ASP A 147 -25.34 -6.97 7.13
C ASP A 147 -24.26 -6.88 6.04
N ASP A 148 -24.59 -6.24 4.94
CA ASP A 148 -23.64 -6.02 3.85
C ASP A 148 -22.57 -4.99 4.24
N LYS A 149 -21.32 -5.31 3.95
CA LYS A 149 -20.19 -4.40 4.11
C LYS A 149 -19.29 -4.38 2.88
N ASN A 150 -18.67 -3.24 2.62
CA ASN A 150 -17.64 -3.14 1.60
C ASN A 150 -16.30 -3.68 2.10
N VAL A 151 -15.61 -4.39 1.22
CA VAL A 151 -14.27 -4.93 1.47
C VAL A 151 -13.40 -4.78 0.22
N ILE A 152 -12.07 -4.80 0.40
CA ILE A 152 -11.10 -4.91 -0.70
C ILE A 152 -10.44 -6.28 -0.60
N LYS A 153 -10.58 -7.08 -1.66
CA LYS A 153 -9.98 -8.43 -1.75
C LYS A 153 -9.14 -8.65 -3.00
N MET A 154 -9.17 -7.70 -3.91
CA MET A 154 -8.44 -7.78 -5.16
C MET A 154 -7.76 -6.44 -5.45
N ALA A 155 -6.48 -6.50 -5.78
CA ALA A 155 -5.76 -5.36 -6.37
C ALA A 155 -5.82 -5.44 -7.89
N ILE A 156 -6.00 -4.29 -8.53
CA ILE A 156 -6.01 -4.14 -9.99
C ILE A 156 -4.60 -3.76 -10.42
N THR A 157 -4.09 -4.48 -11.40
CA THR A 157 -2.71 -4.39 -11.86
C THR A 157 -2.61 -3.71 -13.22
N PRO A 158 -1.44 -3.24 -13.65
CA PRO A 158 -1.25 -2.44 -14.89
C PRO A 158 -1.69 -3.10 -16.20
N ASP A 159 -1.89 -4.42 -16.22
CA ASP A 159 -2.43 -5.14 -17.40
C ASP A 159 -3.92 -4.87 -17.64
N ARG A 160 -4.61 -4.26 -16.68
CA ARG A 160 -6.03 -3.90 -16.80
C ARG A 160 -6.18 -2.49 -17.36
N LYS A 161 -7.08 -2.32 -18.33
CA LYS A 161 -7.31 -1.03 -19.01
C LYS A 161 -7.72 0.08 -18.06
N GLU A 162 -8.49 -0.27 -17.03
CA GLU A 162 -9.03 0.66 -16.06
C GLU A 162 -7.99 1.15 -15.04
N TYR A 163 -6.85 0.44 -14.91
CA TYR A 163 -5.82 0.75 -13.93
C TYR A 163 -5.30 2.19 -14.04
N VAL A 164 -4.93 2.61 -15.26
CA VAL A 164 -4.35 3.94 -15.50
C VAL A 164 -5.32 5.06 -15.13
N GLY A 165 -6.61 4.87 -15.44
CA GLY A 165 -7.64 5.86 -15.14
C GLY A 165 -7.86 6.08 -13.64
N VAL A 166 -7.66 5.04 -12.83
CA VAL A 166 -7.87 5.09 -11.37
C VAL A 166 -6.58 5.42 -10.62
N MET A 167 -5.44 4.83 -11.02
CA MET A 167 -4.16 5.09 -10.34
C MET A 167 -3.65 6.50 -10.60
N GLY A 168 -4.10 7.13 -11.68
CA GLY A 168 -3.53 8.35 -12.23
C GLY A 168 -2.26 8.03 -13.02
N SER A 169 -1.81 9.00 -13.82
CA SER A 169 -0.51 8.88 -14.48
C SER A 169 0.56 8.79 -13.39
N ILE A 170 1.11 7.59 -13.19
CA ILE A 170 2.33 7.47 -12.41
C ILE A 170 3.34 8.28 -13.20
N SER A 171 3.68 9.48 -12.72
CA SER A 171 4.91 10.12 -13.15
C SER A 171 6.00 9.14 -12.77
N SER A 172 6.42 8.34 -13.75
CA SER A 172 7.66 7.61 -13.70
C SER A 172 8.74 8.69 -13.55
N GLN A 173 9.04 9.05 -12.32
CA GLN A 173 10.26 9.77 -12.01
C GLN A 173 11.35 8.77 -12.38
N PRO A 174 12.09 8.99 -13.48
CA PRO A 174 13.22 8.12 -13.75
C PRO A 174 14.10 8.23 -12.51
N ALA A 175 14.48 7.10 -11.95
CA ALA A 175 15.55 7.08 -10.97
C ALA A 175 16.66 7.92 -11.57
N GLN A 176 16.95 9.10 -10.99
CA GLN A 176 18.10 9.88 -11.36
C GLN A 176 19.30 8.97 -11.13
N GLN A 177 19.77 8.36 -12.24
CA GLN A 177 21.12 7.89 -12.30
C GLN A 177 21.96 9.10 -11.91
N GLN A 178 22.48 9.10 -10.69
CA GLN A 178 23.59 9.95 -10.32
C GLN A 178 24.68 9.63 -11.34
N ALA A 179 24.83 10.52 -12.32
CA ALA A 179 25.99 10.53 -13.17
C ALA A 179 27.22 10.59 -12.24
N PRO A 180 28.23 9.74 -12.48
CA PRO A 180 29.46 9.85 -11.69
C PRO A 180 29.99 11.28 -11.88
N SER A 181 30.16 11.99 -10.76
CA SER A 181 30.80 13.28 -10.72
C SER A 181 32.15 13.13 -11.37
N SER A 182 32.31 13.67 -12.59
CA SER A 182 33.59 13.88 -13.21
C SER A 182 34.40 14.74 -12.26
N GLN A 183 35.41 14.15 -11.62
CA GLN A 183 36.45 14.86 -10.90
C GLN A 183 37.06 15.90 -11.87
N GLN A 184 36.78 17.16 -11.62
CA GLN A 184 37.53 18.25 -12.22
C GLN A 184 38.99 18.11 -11.76
N GLN A 185 39.82 17.70 -12.69
CA GLN A 185 41.26 17.73 -12.57
C GLN A 185 41.68 19.19 -12.38
N PRO A 186 42.47 19.54 -11.35
CA PRO A 186 42.93 20.93 -11.19
C PRO A 186 43.80 21.31 -12.37
N ALA A 187 43.47 22.39 -13.03
CA ALA A 187 44.27 23.00 -14.08
C ALA A 187 45.65 23.35 -13.53
N ALA A 188 46.68 22.85 -14.19
CA ALA A 188 48.07 23.20 -13.92
C ALA A 188 48.26 24.71 -14.11
N ALA A 189 48.79 25.37 -13.09
CA ALA A 189 49.16 26.78 -13.17
C ALA A 189 50.30 27.00 -14.18
N PRO A 190 50.26 28.04 -15.02
CA PRO A 190 51.36 28.36 -15.89
C PRO A 190 52.53 28.97 -15.09
N THR A 191 53.65 28.30 -15.08
CA THR A 191 54.93 28.85 -14.61
C THR A 191 55.47 29.84 -15.65
N GLY A 192 54.98 31.05 -15.58
CA GLY A 192 55.57 32.18 -16.31
C GLY A 192 56.51 32.97 -15.39
N ARG A 193 57.78 32.84 -15.63
CA ARG A 193 58.84 33.70 -14.97
C ARG A 193 58.79 35.05 -15.56
N PRO A 194 58.66 36.14 -14.76
CA PRO A 194 58.71 37.48 -15.32
C PRO A 194 60.12 37.85 -15.82
N SER A 195 60.20 38.52 -16.97
CA SER A 195 61.43 38.83 -17.72
C SER A 195 62.22 40.06 -17.22
N TRP A 196 62.06 40.48 -15.95
CA TRP A 196 62.78 41.70 -15.44
C TRP A 196 63.89 41.40 -14.43
N ALA A 197 64.24 40.14 -14.22
CA ALA A 197 65.37 39.81 -13.34
C ALA A 197 66.60 39.52 -14.18
N GLN A 198 67.31 40.60 -14.57
CA GLN A 198 68.75 40.65 -14.82
C GLN A 198 69.40 41.27 -13.62
#